data_e0f2fd1aa8cfcb2c9b4b4dd6b3228b44
#
_entry.id   e0f2fd1aa8cfcb2c9b4b4dd6b3228b44
#
_cell.length_a   1.000
_cell.length_b   1.000
_cell.length_c   1.000
_cell.angle_alpha   90.00
_cell.angle_beta   90.00
_cell.angle_gamma   90.00
#
_symmetry.space_group_name_H-M   'P 1'
#
loop_
_entity.id
_entity.type
_entity.pdbx_description
1 polymer ?
#
loop_
_entity_poly.entity_id
_entity_poly.type
_entity_poly.pdbx_seq_one_letter_code
_entity_poly.pdbx_strand_id
1 'polypeptide(L)'
;VGEAIAKKATELVTTGKLGYYENLKAEFPEGITNLLAIPGIGPKTANRLSGELGINSVDALEQAVKSGRVAKLFRLGDKTADNILQQIQALRRKDQRIPIGDALPVAEEILGALRSMPGVKNLTAAGSLRRFRETLGDIDLMGTADNPKEVIDAFVTLPHIGQVLAQGSTKASAIASGGLQVDLRMVEHDSFGSLLQYFTGSKQHNISLRERGHRQGLKLSEYGITTIATDKLEKFAVEEEFYRRLGLQYIPPELREAQCEVERAEQGSLPKLVELSDIKGDLHMHTDWSDGHNSIEEMTLAARDLGYQYIAITDHSGGRGIAHGLDEERLKKQIAEVRALNERLSGIHVFTGIEVDIRADGSLDLPHEILSKLDIVIAAVHSAMNQSEERMTKRVLNAIENPDVDIIAHPTCRLLGEREPVAINLETIFQAAAKNSKVLEINAMPDRLDLNDIHAFRARDIEVKLAIETDAHSTAHLGFMRFGVGVARRAWCEPQHILNTLPLEELLAFLGGDR
;
A
#
# COMPACT_ATOMS: atom_id res chain seq x y z
N VAL A 1 -21.11 6.27 31.01
CA VAL A 1 -20.93 7.64 30.48
C VAL A 1 -21.72 8.57 31.38
N GLY A 2 -21.04 9.55 32.02
CA GLY A 2 -21.73 10.50 32.92
C GLY A 2 -22.69 11.42 32.16
N GLU A 3 -23.73 11.91 32.85
CA GLU A 3 -24.81 12.74 32.28
C GLU A 3 -24.28 13.95 31.48
N ALA A 4 -23.20 14.58 31.95
CA ALA A 4 -22.55 15.71 31.27
C ALA A 4 -21.96 15.35 29.91
N ILE A 5 -21.39 14.16 29.77
CA ILE A 5 -20.84 13.66 28.49
C ILE A 5 -22.00 13.27 27.57
N ALA A 6 -23.04 12.61 28.08
CA ALA A 6 -24.22 12.27 27.32
C ALA A 6 -24.90 13.48 26.70
N LYS A 7 -25.10 14.57 27.48
CA LYS A 7 -25.66 15.84 26.97
C LYS A 7 -24.81 16.44 25.86
N LYS A 8 -23.48 16.48 26.02
CA LYS A 8 -22.54 16.99 25.00
C LYS A 8 -22.54 16.12 23.71
N ALA A 9 -22.61 14.80 23.87
CA ALA A 9 -22.70 13.89 22.72
C ALA A 9 -24.03 14.08 21.98
N THR A 10 -25.13 14.20 22.68
CA THR A 10 -26.46 14.47 22.09
C THR A 10 -26.46 15.82 21.35
N GLU A 11 -25.93 16.88 21.96
CA GLU A 11 -25.80 18.20 21.31
C GLU A 11 -25.01 18.08 20.00
N LEU A 12 -23.84 17.45 20.02
CA LEU A 12 -22.99 17.28 18.84
C LEU A 12 -23.70 16.49 17.71
N VAL A 13 -24.37 15.38 18.06
CA VAL A 13 -25.07 14.54 17.09
C VAL A 13 -26.30 15.24 16.49
N THR A 14 -27.02 16.01 17.29
CA THR A 14 -28.28 16.67 16.85
C THR A 14 -28.05 17.98 16.11
N THR A 15 -26.99 18.72 16.47
CA THR A 15 -26.75 20.07 15.93
C THR A 15 -25.52 20.16 15.03
N GLY A 16 -24.68 19.13 15.01
CA GLY A 16 -23.38 19.14 14.34
C GLY A 16 -22.34 20.03 15.01
N LYS A 17 -22.69 20.69 16.14
CA LYS A 17 -21.83 21.62 16.88
C LYS A 17 -21.90 21.33 18.37
N LEU A 18 -20.83 21.67 19.09
CA LEU A 18 -20.75 21.56 20.52
C LEU A 18 -20.44 22.95 21.10
N GLY A 19 -21.45 23.62 21.72
CA GLY A 19 -21.32 24.98 22.23
C GLY A 19 -20.15 25.16 23.20
N TYR A 20 -19.88 24.15 24.04
CA TYR A 20 -18.71 24.15 24.91
C TYR A 20 -17.38 24.22 24.12
N TYR A 21 -17.30 23.48 23.03
CA TYR A 21 -16.10 23.47 22.18
C TYR A 21 -15.94 24.78 21.40
N GLU A 22 -17.03 25.33 20.88
CA GLU A 22 -16.99 26.60 20.15
C GLU A 22 -16.58 27.77 21.07
N ASN A 23 -17.10 27.80 22.28
CA ASN A 23 -16.70 28.81 23.30
C ASN A 23 -15.23 28.66 23.67
N LEU A 24 -14.76 27.41 23.93
CA LEU A 24 -13.35 27.14 24.23
C LEU A 24 -12.45 27.52 23.06
N LYS A 25 -12.87 27.25 21.83
CA LYS A 25 -12.12 27.60 20.60
C LYS A 25 -12.01 29.12 20.44
N ALA A 26 -13.03 29.87 20.81
CA ALA A 26 -13.02 31.34 20.76
C ALA A 26 -12.08 32.00 21.79
N GLU A 27 -11.73 31.30 22.88
CA GLU A 27 -10.80 31.78 23.90
C GLU A 27 -9.32 31.70 23.47
N PHE A 28 -9.01 30.92 22.39
CA PHE A 28 -7.65 30.70 21.92
C PHE A 28 -7.44 31.26 20.51
N PRO A 29 -6.25 31.81 20.20
CA PRO A 29 -5.93 32.24 18.84
C PRO A 29 -6.06 31.07 17.84
N GLU A 30 -6.57 31.39 16.67
CA GLU A 30 -6.67 30.42 15.57
C GLU A 30 -5.31 29.81 15.25
N GLY A 31 -5.24 28.48 15.10
CA GLY A 31 -4.00 27.75 14.80
C GLY A 31 -3.16 27.31 16.01
N ILE A 32 -3.48 27.73 17.25
CA ILE A 32 -2.71 27.31 18.44
C ILE A 32 -2.72 25.78 18.63
N THR A 33 -3.81 25.11 18.22
CA THR A 33 -3.93 23.66 18.27
C THR A 33 -2.90 22.94 17.42
N ASN A 34 -2.42 23.56 16.33
CA ASN A 34 -1.39 23.01 15.47
C ASN A 34 -0.03 22.95 16.19
N LEU A 35 0.23 23.88 17.11
CA LEU A 35 1.45 23.88 17.93
C LEU A 35 1.44 22.74 18.95
N LEU A 36 0.26 22.32 19.43
CA LEU A 36 0.12 21.22 20.38
C LEU A 36 0.37 19.84 19.75
N ALA A 37 0.35 19.76 18.42
CA ALA A 37 0.72 18.54 17.70
C ALA A 37 2.23 18.26 17.77
N ILE A 38 3.05 19.26 18.10
CA ILE A 38 4.51 19.13 18.18
C ILE A 38 4.88 18.52 19.54
N PRO A 39 5.53 17.34 19.57
CA PRO A 39 5.98 16.72 20.82
C PRO A 39 6.87 17.66 21.63
N GLY A 40 6.56 17.77 22.94
CA GLY A 40 7.28 18.69 23.84
C GLY A 40 6.71 20.09 23.92
N ILE A 41 5.74 20.46 23.08
CA ILE A 41 4.99 21.70 23.22
C ILE A 41 3.66 21.43 23.94
N GLY A 42 3.62 21.75 25.23
CA GLY A 42 2.39 21.70 26.02
C GLY A 42 1.57 22.99 25.90
N PRO A 43 0.32 23.01 26.43
CA PRO A 43 -0.57 24.18 26.37
C PRO A 43 0.06 25.48 26.89
N LYS A 44 0.85 25.40 27.94
CA LYS A 44 1.55 26.59 28.51
C LYS A 44 2.59 27.16 27.53
N THR A 45 3.35 26.29 26.86
CA THR A 45 4.37 26.69 25.88
C THR A 45 3.71 27.25 24.61
N ALA A 46 2.64 26.59 24.12
CA ALA A 46 1.88 27.04 22.95
C ALA A 46 1.26 28.42 23.19
N ASN A 47 0.64 28.66 24.34
CA ASN A 47 0.10 29.97 24.71
C ASN A 47 1.18 31.06 24.78
N ARG A 48 2.36 30.75 25.29
CA ARG A 48 3.48 31.71 25.34
C ARG A 48 4.02 32.02 23.94
N LEU A 49 4.19 31.01 23.09
CA LEU A 49 4.61 31.19 21.70
C LEU A 49 3.63 32.07 20.93
N SER A 50 2.34 31.86 21.12
CA SER A 50 1.29 32.68 20.52
C SER A 50 1.24 34.09 21.12
N GLY A 51 1.20 34.21 22.45
CA GLY A 51 1.03 35.50 23.13
C GLY A 51 2.24 36.42 23.08
N GLU A 52 3.47 35.86 23.24
CA GLU A 52 4.71 36.66 23.32
C GLU A 52 5.36 36.88 21.94
N LEU A 53 5.18 35.95 20.97
CA LEU A 53 5.82 36.02 19.64
C LEU A 53 4.83 36.08 18.47
N GLY A 54 3.52 35.98 18.71
CA GLY A 54 2.49 35.96 17.67
C GLY A 54 2.54 34.68 16.81
N ILE A 55 3.07 33.57 17.33
CA ILE A 55 3.28 32.34 16.58
C ILE A 55 2.05 31.43 16.72
N ASN A 56 1.31 31.25 15.64
CA ASN A 56 0.08 30.45 15.59
C ASN A 56 0.10 29.33 14.55
N SER A 57 1.25 29.10 13.90
CA SER A 57 1.44 28.02 12.93
C SER A 57 2.79 27.33 13.09
N VAL A 58 2.89 26.10 12.62
CA VAL A 58 4.14 25.33 12.63
C VAL A 58 5.22 26.03 11.80
N ASP A 59 4.86 26.61 10.65
CA ASP A 59 5.80 27.34 9.78
C ASP A 59 6.34 28.60 10.45
N ALA A 60 5.47 29.38 11.10
CA ALA A 60 5.88 30.56 11.84
C ALA A 60 6.79 30.19 13.03
N LEU A 61 6.53 29.05 13.67
CA LEU A 61 7.39 28.54 14.75
C LEU A 61 8.76 28.11 14.22
N GLU A 62 8.83 27.41 13.10
CA GLU A 62 10.09 27.01 12.49
C GLU A 62 10.96 28.22 12.14
N GLN A 63 10.37 29.23 11.51
CA GLN A 63 11.09 30.48 11.20
C GLN A 63 11.55 31.21 12.45
N ALA A 64 10.72 31.22 13.51
CA ALA A 64 11.07 31.85 14.77
C ALA A 64 12.21 31.12 15.51
N VAL A 65 12.26 29.78 15.41
CA VAL A 65 13.38 28.98 15.92
C VAL A 65 14.65 29.28 15.14
N LYS A 66 14.60 29.18 13.80
CA LYS A 66 15.75 29.45 12.91
C LYS A 66 16.31 30.87 13.08
N SER A 67 15.46 31.85 13.38
CA SER A 67 15.86 33.24 13.63
C SER A 67 16.30 33.49 15.09
N GLY A 68 16.34 32.50 15.95
CA GLY A 68 16.73 32.59 17.35
C GLY A 68 15.72 33.32 18.25
N ARG A 69 14.51 33.65 17.78
CA ARG A 69 13.48 34.33 18.57
C ARG A 69 12.94 33.48 19.70
N VAL A 70 12.79 32.16 19.47
CA VAL A 70 12.29 31.23 20.47
C VAL A 70 13.30 31.01 21.60
N ALA A 71 14.60 30.93 21.30
CA ALA A 71 15.65 30.76 22.29
C ALA A 71 15.77 31.94 23.28
N LYS A 72 15.33 33.12 22.87
CA LYS A 72 15.31 34.33 23.72
C LYS A 72 14.15 34.38 24.71
N LEU A 73 13.15 33.51 24.58
CA LEU A 73 12.07 33.43 25.55
C LEU A 73 12.54 32.86 26.89
N PHE A 74 12.08 33.45 27.97
CA PHE A 74 12.44 33.00 29.33
C PHE A 74 12.12 31.50 29.52
N ARG A 75 13.10 30.72 29.94
CA ARG A 75 13.05 29.26 30.11
C ARG A 75 12.92 28.43 28.82
N LEU A 76 13.09 29.03 27.63
CA LEU A 76 13.20 28.32 26.34
C LEU A 76 14.60 28.66 25.78
N GLY A 77 15.64 27.99 26.26
CA GLY A 77 17.02 28.19 25.77
C GLY A 77 17.29 27.48 24.44
N ASP A 78 18.50 27.66 23.89
CA ASP A 78 18.92 27.12 22.60
C ASP A 78 18.64 25.61 22.47
N LYS A 79 18.95 24.80 23.49
CA LYS A 79 18.67 23.36 23.50
C LYS A 79 17.19 23.03 23.33
N THR A 80 16.30 23.85 23.90
CA THR A 80 14.84 23.66 23.73
C THR A 80 14.39 24.07 22.34
N ALA A 81 14.96 25.16 21.81
CA ALA A 81 14.71 25.63 20.45
C ALA A 81 15.15 24.58 19.40
N ASP A 82 16.33 24.00 19.57
CA ASP A 82 16.85 22.91 18.71
C ASP A 82 15.93 21.67 18.77
N ASN A 83 15.51 21.29 19.98
CA ASN A 83 14.57 20.18 20.13
C ASN A 83 13.22 20.47 19.42
N ILE A 84 12.69 21.67 19.54
CA ILE A 84 11.45 22.07 18.83
C ILE A 84 11.66 21.97 17.32
N LEU A 85 12.80 22.44 16.78
CA LEU A 85 13.10 22.34 15.36
C LEU A 85 13.16 20.87 14.91
N GLN A 86 13.84 20.01 15.68
CA GLN A 86 13.88 18.57 15.39
C GLN A 86 12.48 17.94 15.41
N GLN A 87 11.62 18.32 16.37
CA GLN A 87 10.24 17.81 16.43
C GLN A 87 9.36 18.32 15.29
N ILE A 88 9.53 19.57 14.85
CA ILE A 88 8.85 20.10 13.65
C ILE A 88 9.27 19.30 12.41
N GLN A 89 10.56 19.06 12.24
CA GLN A 89 11.08 18.26 11.13
C GLN A 89 10.56 16.81 11.18
N ALA A 90 10.50 16.23 12.38
CA ALA A 90 9.94 14.90 12.59
C ALA A 90 8.43 14.86 12.28
N LEU A 91 7.67 15.89 12.69
CA LEU A 91 6.24 16.01 12.39
C LEU A 91 6.00 16.08 10.87
N ARG A 92 6.74 16.95 10.18
CA ARG A 92 6.63 17.07 8.71
C ARG A 92 7.00 15.79 7.98
N ARG A 93 8.04 15.07 8.44
CA ARG A 93 8.40 13.75 7.90
C ARG A 93 7.29 12.72 8.12
N LYS A 94 6.64 12.76 9.27
CA LYS A 94 5.53 11.85 9.60
C LYS A 94 4.28 12.11 8.76
N ASP A 95 4.07 13.36 8.35
CA ASP A 95 2.99 13.75 7.43
C ASP A 95 3.35 13.44 5.96
N GLN A 96 4.64 13.34 5.63
CA GLN A 96 5.11 12.86 4.33
C GLN A 96 5.06 11.34 4.30
N ARG A 97 3.98 10.81 3.73
CA ARG A 97 3.86 9.38 3.49
C ARG A 97 4.67 9.01 2.23
N ILE A 98 5.45 7.95 2.34
CA ILE A 98 6.33 7.45 1.29
C ILE A 98 5.68 6.22 0.66
N PRO A 99 5.62 6.10 -0.68
CA PRO A 99 5.13 4.91 -1.36
C PRO A 99 5.88 3.65 -0.94
N ILE A 100 5.16 2.53 -0.88
CA ILE A 100 5.77 1.24 -0.53
C ILE A 100 6.87 0.84 -1.52
N GLY A 101 6.74 1.26 -2.78
CA GLY A 101 7.75 1.04 -3.80
C GLY A 101 9.12 1.61 -3.47
N ASP A 102 9.17 2.73 -2.77
CA ASP A 102 10.41 3.37 -2.32
C ASP A 102 10.89 2.81 -0.97
N ALA A 103 9.95 2.49 -0.08
CA ALA A 103 10.29 2.07 1.28
C ALA A 103 10.73 0.60 1.38
N LEU A 104 10.09 -0.30 0.61
CA LEU A 104 10.36 -1.73 0.68
C LEU A 104 11.79 -2.10 0.26
N PRO A 105 12.37 -1.58 -0.85
CA PRO A 105 13.75 -1.85 -1.19
C PRO A 105 14.74 -1.41 -0.10
N VAL A 106 14.53 -0.23 0.49
CA VAL A 106 15.38 0.26 1.60
C VAL A 106 15.31 -0.68 2.81
N ALA A 107 14.11 -1.14 3.15
CA ALA A 107 13.93 -2.10 4.24
C ALA A 107 14.63 -3.44 3.95
N GLU A 108 14.50 -3.95 2.72
CA GLU A 108 15.12 -5.20 2.28
C GLU A 108 16.65 -5.14 2.29
N GLU A 109 17.25 -4.05 1.86
CA GLU A 109 18.70 -3.82 1.92
C GLU A 109 19.21 -3.81 3.37
N ILE A 110 18.54 -3.07 4.25
CA ILE A 110 18.90 -3.03 5.68
C ILE A 110 18.73 -4.43 6.31
N LEU A 111 17.59 -5.09 6.06
CA LEU A 111 17.32 -6.43 6.56
C LEU A 111 18.36 -7.44 6.03
N GLY A 112 18.71 -7.38 4.76
CA GLY A 112 19.71 -8.24 4.12
C GLY A 112 21.09 -8.10 4.77
N ALA A 113 21.54 -6.86 4.98
CA ALA A 113 22.80 -6.58 5.63
C ALA A 113 22.85 -7.11 7.07
N LEU A 114 21.80 -6.85 7.86
CA LEU A 114 21.77 -7.25 9.26
C LEU A 114 21.52 -8.77 9.47
N ARG A 115 20.75 -9.42 8.58
CA ARG A 115 20.52 -10.88 8.65
C ARG A 115 21.78 -11.70 8.43
N SER A 116 22.76 -11.14 7.71
CA SER A 116 24.04 -11.80 7.47
C SER A 116 24.98 -11.81 8.69
N MET A 117 24.65 -11.06 9.74
CA MET A 117 25.46 -10.99 10.96
C MET A 117 25.36 -12.25 11.79
N PRO A 118 26.49 -12.72 12.38
CA PRO A 118 26.46 -13.86 13.30
C PRO A 118 25.55 -13.63 14.50
N GLY A 119 24.80 -14.65 14.90
CA GLY A 119 23.92 -14.61 16.07
C GLY A 119 22.57 -13.92 15.85
N VAL A 120 22.29 -13.34 14.70
CA VAL A 120 20.95 -12.86 14.33
C VAL A 120 20.07 -14.06 13.98
N LYS A 121 18.92 -14.20 14.66
CA LYS A 121 18.02 -15.36 14.51
C LYS A 121 16.75 -15.02 13.77
N ASN A 122 16.10 -13.93 14.16
CA ASN A 122 14.88 -13.43 13.54
C ASN A 122 15.07 -11.94 13.27
N LEU A 123 14.80 -11.52 12.07
CA LEU A 123 14.80 -10.10 11.72
C LEU A 123 13.80 -9.88 10.58
N THR A 124 12.80 -9.01 10.78
CA THR A 124 11.74 -8.78 9.82
C THR A 124 11.20 -7.36 9.92
N ALA A 125 10.50 -6.91 8.88
CA ALA A 125 9.69 -5.71 8.95
C ALA A 125 8.46 -5.92 9.86
N ALA A 126 7.96 -4.83 10.42
CA ALA A 126 6.72 -4.74 11.17
C ALA A 126 5.91 -3.53 10.67
N GLY A 127 5.01 -3.00 11.49
CA GLY A 127 4.27 -1.78 11.20
C GLY A 127 3.46 -1.83 9.90
N SER A 128 3.30 -0.68 9.28
CA SER A 128 2.52 -0.52 8.05
C SER A 128 3.19 -1.21 6.85
N LEU A 129 4.52 -1.34 6.84
CA LEU A 129 5.25 -2.05 5.79
C LEU A 129 4.88 -3.54 5.78
N ARG A 130 4.87 -4.20 6.93
CA ARG A 130 4.48 -5.61 7.02
C ARG A 130 3.02 -5.85 6.69
N ARG A 131 2.14 -4.86 6.98
CA ARG A 131 0.74 -4.91 6.56
C ARG A 131 0.54 -4.55 5.09
N PHE A 132 1.60 -4.30 4.36
CA PHE A 132 1.60 -3.98 2.95
C PHE A 132 0.76 -2.74 2.58
N ARG A 133 0.83 -1.67 3.43
CA ARG A 133 0.17 -0.40 3.14
C ARG A 133 0.82 0.28 1.92
N GLU A 134 0.02 0.81 1.02
CA GLU A 134 0.49 1.49 -0.20
C GLU A 134 1.44 2.66 0.08
N THR A 135 1.29 3.31 1.24
CA THR A 135 2.17 4.38 1.72
C THR A 135 2.49 4.21 3.20
N LEU A 136 3.66 4.65 3.61
CA LEU A 136 4.26 4.46 4.94
C LEU A 136 4.68 5.80 5.54
N GLY A 137 4.67 5.92 6.88
CA GLY A 137 5.26 7.05 7.61
C GLY A 137 6.69 6.76 8.07
N ASP A 138 6.98 5.49 8.35
CA ASP A 138 8.24 4.99 8.89
C ASP A 138 8.42 3.50 8.53
N ILE A 139 9.62 2.98 8.72
CA ILE A 139 9.94 1.55 8.63
C ILE A 139 10.22 1.03 10.04
N ASP A 140 9.38 0.12 10.52
CA ASP A 140 9.63 -0.63 11.74
C ASP A 140 10.34 -1.95 11.43
N LEU A 141 11.50 -2.20 12.04
CA LEU A 141 12.25 -3.45 11.97
C LEU A 141 12.34 -4.10 13.35
N MET A 142 12.07 -5.39 13.41
CA MET A 142 12.05 -6.17 14.65
C MET A 142 12.94 -7.40 14.54
N GLY A 143 13.72 -7.69 15.59
CA GLY A 143 14.60 -8.85 15.54
C GLY A 143 15.00 -9.42 16.88
N THR A 144 15.67 -10.59 16.82
CA THR A 144 16.32 -11.24 17.94
C THR A 144 17.76 -11.58 17.57
N ALA A 145 18.68 -11.43 18.51
CA ALA A 145 20.07 -11.81 18.32
C ALA A 145 20.70 -12.21 19.66
N ASP A 146 21.80 -12.99 19.58
CA ASP A 146 22.59 -13.35 20.76
C ASP A 146 23.24 -12.12 21.41
N ASN A 147 23.65 -11.13 20.59
CA ASN A 147 24.15 -9.82 21.04
C ASN A 147 23.39 -8.68 20.37
N PRO A 148 22.25 -8.23 20.95
CA PRO A 148 21.46 -7.13 20.39
C PRO A 148 22.23 -5.85 20.13
N LYS A 149 23.19 -5.51 21.03
CA LYS A 149 23.97 -4.27 20.93
C LYS A 149 24.83 -4.23 19.65
N GLU A 150 25.46 -5.34 19.28
CA GLU A 150 26.26 -5.41 18.04
C GLU A 150 25.40 -5.17 16.79
N VAL A 151 24.17 -5.68 16.78
CA VAL A 151 23.22 -5.46 15.68
C VAL A 151 22.80 -3.99 15.59
N ILE A 152 22.54 -3.37 16.75
CA ILE A 152 22.23 -1.93 16.82
C ILE A 152 23.41 -1.07 16.36
N ASP A 153 24.63 -1.40 16.81
CA ASP A 153 25.85 -0.68 16.41
C ASP A 153 26.11 -0.82 14.90
N ALA A 154 25.89 -2.01 14.33
CA ALA A 154 25.98 -2.24 12.89
C ALA A 154 24.91 -1.46 12.11
N PHE A 155 23.64 -1.49 12.56
CA PHE A 155 22.55 -0.77 11.93
C PHE A 155 22.86 0.71 11.72
N VAL A 156 23.33 1.40 12.77
CA VAL A 156 23.59 2.85 12.71
C VAL A 156 24.79 3.23 11.85
N THR A 157 25.60 2.25 11.44
CA THR A 157 26.78 2.45 10.57
C THR A 157 26.55 1.99 9.12
N LEU A 158 25.35 1.48 8.79
CA LEU A 158 25.05 1.08 7.41
C LEU A 158 25.15 2.26 6.44
N PRO A 159 25.60 2.05 5.20
CA PRO A 159 25.75 3.14 4.20
C PRO A 159 24.46 3.88 3.90
N HIS A 160 23.31 3.22 4.08
CA HIS A 160 21.98 3.78 3.83
C HIS A 160 21.48 4.66 4.98
N ILE A 161 22.17 4.69 6.14
CA ILE A 161 21.80 5.48 7.30
C ILE A 161 22.51 6.85 7.24
N GLY A 162 21.73 7.91 7.03
CA GLY A 162 22.25 9.27 6.92
C GLY A 162 22.35 10.02 8.26
N GLN A 163 21.42 9.76 9.19
CA GLN A 163 21.37 10.43 10.48
C GLN A 163 20.83 9.51 11.57
N VAL A 164 21.56 9.37 12.67
CA VAL A 164 21.09 8.66 13.87
C VAL A 164 20.30 9.62 14.76
N LEU A 165 19.04 9.28 15.04
CA LEU A 165 18.16 10.06 15.92
C LEU A 165 18.28 9.63 17.38
N ALA A 166 18.36 8.31 17.61
CA ALA A 166 18.51 7.71 18.93
C ALA A 166 19.20 6.35 18.82
N GLN A 167 20.03 6.01 19.81
CA GLN A 167 20.71 4.72 19.91
C GLN A 167 20.78 4.25 21.36
N GLY A 168 20.29 3.04 21.61
CA GLY A 168 20.40 2.32 22.88
C GLY A 168 21.03 0.96 22.66
N SER A 169 20.95 0.08 23.66
CA SER A 169 21.49 -1.29 23.57
C SER A 169 20.58 -2.27 22.79
N THR A 170 19.28 -1.98 22.70
CA THR A 170 18.27 -2.88 22.10
C THR A 170 17.36 -2.16 21.12
N LYS A 171 17.54 -0.87 20.92
CA LYS A 171 16.75 -0.07 19.97
C LYS A 171 17.57 1.06 19.39
N ALA A 172 17.32 1.40 18.13
CA ALA A 172 17.80 2.60 17.50
C ALA A 172 16.75 3.17 16.53
N SER A 173 16.79 4.48 16.33
CA SER A 173 16.03 5.22 15.36
C SER A 173 16.98 6.03 14.50
N ALA A 174 16.83 5.98 13.19
CA ALA A 174 17.67 6.66 12.24
C ALA A 174 16.88 7.14 11.03
N ILE A 175 17.45 8.07 10.27
CA ILE A 175 16.96 8.50 8.96
C ILE A 175 17.79 7.82 7.90
N ALA A 176 17.13 7.03 7.05
CA ALA A 176 17.75 6.43 5.88
C ALA A 176 17.84 7.42 4.70
N SER A 177 18.55 7.05 3.66
CA SER A 177 18.58 7.76 2.38
C SER A 177 17.15 8.01 1.88
N GLY A 178 16.89 9.20 1.33
CA GLY A 178 15.52 9.61 0.96
C GLY A 178 14.66 10.17 2.09
N GLY A 179 15.22 10.30 3.32
CA GLY A 179 14.53 10.96 4.45
C GLY A 179 13.58 10.07 5.24
N LEU A 180 13.54 8.77 4.94
CA LEU A 180 12.68 7.79 5.57
C LEU A 180 13.20 7.41 6.97
N GLN A 181 12.36 7.53 7.99
CA GLN A 181 12.72 7.08 9.33
C GLN A 181 12.67 5.55 9.40
N VAL A 182 13.69 4.96 10.02
CA VAL A 182 13.80 3.52 10.26
C VAL A 182 14.03 3.30 11.75
N ASP A 183 13.18 2.50 12.36
CA ASP A 183 13.25 2.11 13.76
C ASP A 183 13.58 0.63 13.87
N LEU A 184 14.71 0.31 14.51
CA LEU A 184 15.12 -1.07 14.78
C LEU A 184 14.95 -1.40 16.27
N ARG A 185 14.28 -2.52 16.57
CA ARG A 185 14.12 -3.06 17.92
C ARG A 185 14.58 -4.50 17.98
N MET A 186 15.42 -4.80 18.97
CA MET A 186 15.89 -6.15 19.31
C MET A 186 15.26 -6.59 20.63
N VAL A 187 14.75 -7.80 20.66
CA VAL A 187 14.10 -8.37 21.85
C VAL A 187 14.61 -9.78 22.16
N GLU A 188 14.21 -10.31 23.32
CA GLU A 188 14.44 -11.71 23.68
C GLU A 188 13.63 -12.64 22.77
N HIS A 189 14.21 -13.80 22.45
CA HIS A 189 13.60 -14.74 21.51
C HIS A 189 12.20 -15.23 21.95
N ASP A 190 12.00 -15.47 23.25
CA ASP A 190 10.74 -15.95 23.80
C ASP A 190 9.57 -14.93 23.72
N SER A 191 9.87 -13.66 23.51
CA SER A 191 8.90 -12.56 23.38
C SER A 191 8.72 -12.06 21.94
N PHE A 192 9.45 -12.62 20.98
CA PHE A 192 9.49 -12.10 19.61
C PHE A 192 8.11 -12.09 18.93
N GLY A 193 7.33 -13.17 19.04
CA GLY A 193 5.99 -13.23 18.48
C GLY A 193 5.03 -12.23 19.10
N SER A 194 5.12 -11.99 20.41
CA SER A 194 4.31 -10.97 21.10
C SER A 194 4.63 -9.57 20.60
N LEU A 195 5.94 -9.24 20.52
CA LEU A 195 6.41 -7.96 20.01
C LEU A 195 6.01 -7.75 18.55
N LEU A 196 6.22 -8.76 17.71
CA LEU A 196 5.92 -8.69 16.28
C LEU A 196 4.42 -8.47 16.05
N GLN A 197 3.56 -9.15 16.81
CA GLN A 197 2.12 -8.93 16.77
C GLN A 197 1.78 -7.48 17.14
N TYR A 198 2.32 -6.98 18.25
CA TYR A 198 2.02 -5.64 18.77
C TYR A 198 2.45 -4.54 17.81
N PHE A 199 3.69 -4.59 17.28
CA PHE A 199 4.23 -3.57 16.39
C PHE A 199 3.76 -3.72 14.93
N THR A 200 3.33 -4.90 14.50
CA THR A 200 2.64 -5.04 13.22
C THR A 200 1.36 -4.22 13.21
N GLY A 201 0.61 -4.16 14.30
CA GLY A 201 -0.65 -3.42 14.40
C GLY A 201 -1.75 -4.06 13.52
N SER A 202 -2.70 -3.28 12.98
CA SER A 202 -2.83 -1.82 13.12
C SER A 202 -3.17 -1.40 14.57
N LYS A 203 -3.20 -0.09 14.83
CA LYS A 203 -3.66 0.42 16.12
C LYS A 203 -5.08 -0.08 16.45
N GLN A 204 -5.97 -0.04 15.47
CA GLN A 204 -7.36 -0.48 15.65
C GLN A 204 -7.45 -1.99 15.85
N HIS A 205 -6.70 -2.78 15.08
CA HIS A 205 -6.57 -4.21 15.29
C HIS A 205 -6.12 -4.54 16.73
N ASN A 206 -5.09 -3.87 17.23
CA ASN A 206 -4.61 -4.05 18.60
C ASN A 206 -5.64 -3.64 19.66
N ILE A 207 -6.51 -2.64 19.36
CA ILE A 207 -7.62 -2.26 20.24
C ILE A 207 -8.63 -3.42 20.31
N SER A 208 -9.06 -3.96 19.16
CA SER A 208 -10.00 -5.08 19.09
C SER A 208 -9.47 -6.32 19.82
N LEU A 209 -8.17 -6.66 19.65
CA LEU A 209 -7.55 -7.76 20.37
C LEU A 209 -7.50 -7.53 21.89
N ARG A 210 -7.18 -6.31 22.33
CA ARG A 210 -7.16 -5.95 23.77
C ARG A 210 -8.54 -6.02 24.40
N GLU A 211 -9.58 -5.54 23.72
CA GLU A 211 -10.97 -5.65 24.18
C GLU A 211 -11.41 -7.10 24.31
N ARG A 212 -11.04 -7.94 23.33
CA ARG A 212 -11.27 -9.40 23.41
C ARG A 212 -10.54 -10.03 24.59
N GLY A 213 -9.24 -9.78 24.72
CA GLY A 213 -8.43 -10.27 25.82
C GLY A 213 -9.01 -9.86 27.18
N HIS A 214 -9.40 -8.59 27.34
CA HIS A 214 -10.00 -8.09 28.57
C HIS A 214 -11.29 -8.85 28.94
N ARG A 215 -12.16 -9.17 27.96
CA ARG A 215 -13.36 -10.00 28.19
C ARG A 215 -13.00 -11.42 28.69
N GLN A 216 -11.80 -11.91 28.38
CA GLN A 216 -11.27 -13.20 28.84
C GLN A 216 -10.43 -13.09 30.14
N GLY A 217 -10.38 -11.91 30.79
CA GLY A 217 -9.53 -11.69 31.96
C GLY A 217 -8.03 -11.60 31.64
N LEU A 218 -7.67 -11.20 30.41
CA LEU A 218 -6.32 -11.10 29.89
C LEU A 218 -5.95 -9.66 29.59
N LYS A 219 -4.67 -9.30 29.82
CA LYS A 219 -4.07 -8.01 29.45
C LYS A 219 -2.96 -8.25 28.42
N LEU A 220 -3.09 -7.62 27.24
CA LEU A 220 -2.15 -7.76 26.13
C LEU A 220 -1.15 -6.60 26.09
N SER A 221 0.12 -6.92 25.86
CA SER A 221 1.22 -5.96 25.67
C SER A 221 2.23 -6.50 24.67
N GLU A 222 3.24 -5.69 24.33
CA GLU A 222 4.37 -6.10 23.50
C GLU A 222 5.21 -7.22 24.12
N TYR A 223 5.13 -7.43 25.43
CA TYR A 223 5.88 -8.47 26.15
C TYR A 223 5.15 -9.82 26.19
N GLY A 224 3.83 -9.82 25.97
CA GLY A 224 3.01 -11.03 26.02
C GLY A 224 1.60 -10.79 26.53
N ILE A 225 1.00 -11.86 27.06
CA ILE A 225 -0.35 -11.89 27.60
C ILE A 225 -0.27 -12.12 29.12
N THR A 226 -0.80 -11.20 29.89
CA THR A 226 -0.87 -11.31 31.35
C THR A 226 -2.27 -11.74 31.76
N THR A 227 -2.39 -12.81 32.59
CA THR A 227 -3.65 -13.20 33.22
C THR A 227 -3.95 -12.24 34.37
N ILE A 228 -5.01 -11.47 34.33
CA ILE A 228 -5.31 -10.38 35.29
C ILE A 228 -5.42 -10.90 36.72
N ALA A 229 -6.07 -12.06 36.91
CA ALA A 229 -6.31 -12.61 38.24
C ALA A 229 -5.03 -13.10 38.98
N THR A 230 -3.98 -13.46 38.23
CA THR A 230 -2.76 -14.06 38.79
C THR A 230 -1.50 -13.25 38.56
N ASP A 231 -1.61 -12.17 37.77
CA ASP A 231 -0.50 -11.34 37.26
C ASP A 231 0.61 -12.18 36.56
N LYS A 232 0.24 -13.36 36.04
CA LYS A 232 1.17 -14.24 35.34
C LYS A 232 1.30 -13.79 33.90
N LEU A 233 2.54 -13.46 33.49
CA LEU A 233 2.89 -13.14 32.09
C LEU A 233 3.23 -14.43 31.34
N GLU A 234 2.59 -14.59 30.17
CA GLU A 234 2.90 -15.61 29.18
C GLU A 234 3.54 -14.92 27.96
N LYS A 235 4.75 -15.36 27.59
CA LYS A 235 5.52 -14.85 26.44
C LYS A 235 5.33 -15.78 25.25
N PHE A 236 5.44 -15.26 24.04
CA PHE A 236 5.23 -16.02 22.80
C PHE A 236 6.37 -15.75 21.82
N ALA A 237 7.08 -16.78 21.42
CA ALA A 237 8.15 -16.71 20.43
C ALA A 237 7.62 -16.57 19.00
N VAL A 238 6.39 -17.03 18.74
CA VAL A 238 5.71 -16.95 17.44
C VAL A 238 4.31 -16.36 17.58
N GLU A 239 3.87 -15.62 16.54
CA GLU A 239 2.58 -14.92 16.56
C GLU A 239 1.39 -15.89 16.58
N GLU A 240 1.49 -17.04 15.91
CA GLU A 240 0.43 -18.04 15.83
C GLU A 240 0.01 -18.54 17.21
N GLU A 241 0.98 -18.69 18.14
CA GLU A 241 0.70 -19.07 19.52
C GLU A 241 0.02 -17.95 20.29
N PHE A 242 0.40 -16.70 20.05
CA PHE A 242 -0.25 -15.54 20.64
C PHE A 242 -1.74 -15.48 20.23
N TYR A 243 -2.06 -15.63 18.95
CA TYR A 243 -3.45 -15.67 18.46
C TYR A 243 -4.21 -16.88 18.99
N ARG A 244 -3.58 -18.06 19.01
CA ARG A 244 -4.18 -19.30 19.55
C ARG A 244 -4.53 -19.14 21.03
N ARG A 245 -3.70 -18.47 21.82
CA ARG A 245 -3.97 -18.17 23.24
C ARG A 245 -5.23 -17.33 23.46
N LEU A 246 -5.59 -16.51 22.47
CA LEU A 246 -6.82 -15.71 22.45
C LEU A 246 -8.01 -16.48 21.87
N GLY A 247 -7.84 -17.75 21.45
CA GLY A 247 -8.87 -18.53 20.78
C GLY A 247 -9.13 -18.04 19.34
N LEU A 248 -8.11 -17.56 18.65
CA LEU A 248 -8.19 -17.04 17.29
C LEU A 248 -7.33 -17.85 16.33
N GLN A 249 -7.80 -17.98 15.10
CA GLN A 249 -6.96 -18.33 13.96
C GLN A 249 -5.89 -17.24 13.78
N TYR A 250 -4.70 -17.60 13.28
CA TYR A 250 -3.68 -16.61 12.92
C TYR A 250 -4.23 -15.63 11.85
N ILE A 251 -4.07 -14.36 12.12
CA ILE A 251 -4.53 -13.30 11.22
C ILE A 251 -3.33 -12.78 10.41
N PRO A 252 -3.31 -12.96 9.08
CA PRO A 252 -2.28 -12.39 8.23
C PRO A 252 -2.13 -10.88 8.43
N PRO A 253 -0.91 -10.33 8.38
CA PRO A 253 -0.66 -8.90 8.60
C PRO A 253 -1.51 -7.99 7.72
N GLU A 254 -1.71 -8.35 6.46
CA GLU A 254 -2.44 -7.59 5.46
C GLU A 254 -3.91 -7.37 5.84
N LEU A 255 -4.49 -8.29 6.62
CA LEU A 255 -5.89 -8.21 7.07
C LEU A 255 -6.09 -7.40 8.35
N ARG A 256 -5.02 -7.00 9.06
CA ARG A 256 -5.07 -6.37 10.39
C ARG A 256 -5.45 -4.88 10.33
N GLU A 257 -6.60 -4.55 9.76
CA GLU A 257 -7.08 -3.16 9.59
C GLU A 257 -8.44 -2.88 10.23
N ALA A 258 -8.89 -3.76 11.14
CA ALA A 258 -10.19 -3.68 11.83
C ALA A 258 -11.40 -3.74 10.86
N GLN A 259 -11.35 -4.69 9.93
CA GLN A 259 -12.40 -4.98 8.96
C GLN A 259 -13.07 -6.34 9.25
N CYS A 260 -13.44 -6.60 10.51
CA CYS A 260 -14.00 -7.86 11.00
C CYS A 260 -13.06 -9.09 10.96
N GLU A 261 -11.73 -8.89 10.81
CA GLU A 261 -10.76 -9.98 10.78
C GLU A 261 -10.69 -10.76 12.10
N VAL A 262 -10.94 -10.10 13.24
CA VAL A 262 -10.92 -10.74 14.56
C VAL A 262 -12.12 -11.67 14.73
N GLU A 263 -13.32 -11.24 14.32
CA GLU A 263 -14.55 -12.03 14.33
C GLU A 263 -14.46 -13.23 13.38
N ARG A 264 -13.89 -13.01 12.18
CA ARG A 264 -13.64 -14.07 11.21
C ARG A 264 -12.62 -15.09 11.71
N ALA A 265 -11.56 -14.63 12.37
CA ALA A 265 -10.56 -15.50 12.98
C ALA A 265 -11.14 -16.35 14.13
N GLU A 266 -12.07 -15.80 14.89
CA GLU A 266 -12.79 -16.55 15.94
C GLU A 266 -13.66 -17.67 15.35
N GLN A 267 -14.28 -17.41 14.20
CA GLN A 267 -15.13 -18.37 13.49
C GLN A 267 -14.32 -19.39 12.65
N GLY A 268 -13.00 -19.21 12.52
CA GLY A 268 -12.17 -20.01 11.62
C GLY A 268 -12.48 -19.79 10.14
N SER A 269 -13.02 -18.60 9.78
CA SER A 269 -13.52 -18.25 8.44
C SER A 269 -12.68 -17.18 7.72
N LEU A 270 -11.40 -17.03 8.09
CA LEU A 270 -10.49 -16.19 7.33
C LEU A 270 -10.24 -16.77 5.92
N PRO A 271 -10.14 -15.93 4.87
CA PRO A 271 -9.87 -16.41 3.52
C PRO A 271 -8.46 -17.01 3.40
N LYS A 272 -8.30 -17.95 2.48
CA LYS A 272 -6.97 -18.37 2.02
C LYS A 272 -6.49 -17.35 0.99
N LEU A 273 -5.73 -16.37 1.45
CA LEU A 273 -5.25 -15.27 0.62
C LEU A 273 -4.40 -15.77 -0.55
N VAL A 274 -4.54 -15.08 -1.69
CA VAL A 274 -3.66 -15.28 -2.87
C VAL A 274 -2.20 -15.04 -2.48
N GLU A 275 -1.31 -15.86 -3.04
CA GLU A 275 0.14 -15.76 -2.86
C GLU A 275 0.83 -15.51 -4.20
N LEU A 276 2.07 -15.00 -4.16
CA LEU A 276 2.85 -14.77 -5.39
C LEU A 276 3.06 -16.05 -6.21
N SER A 277 3.17 -17.19 -5.54
CA SER A 277 3.28 -18.52 -6.15
C SER A 277 2.02 -19.00 -6.89
N ASP A 278 0.87 -18.39 -6.59
CA ASP A 278 -0.39 -18.71 -7.28
C ASP A 278 -0.46 -18.06 -8.66
N ILE A 279 0.28 -16.97 -8.89
CA ILE A 279 0.32 -16.25 -10.17
C ILE A 279 0.97 -17.12 -11.24
N LYS A 280 0.27 -17.29 -12.37
CA LYS A 280 0.71 -18.12 -13.50
C LYS A 280 1.21 -17.30 -14.68
N GLY A 281 0.93 -16.00 -14.71
CA GLY A 281 1.39 -15.13 -15.77
C GLY A 281 1.04 -13.67 -15.52
N ASP A 282 1.43 -12.82 -16.46
CA ASP A 282 1.22 -11.38 -16.44
C ASP A 282 0.58 -10.96 -17.77
N LEU A 283 -0.53 -10.24 -17.71
CA LEU A 283 -1.35 -9.95 -18.88
C LEU A 283 -1.24 -8.50 -19.36
N HIS A 284 -0.42 -7.66 -18.70
CA HIS A 284 -0.21 -6.27 -19.09
C HIS A 284 1.28 -5.90 -19.03
N MET A 285 1.90 -5.76 -20.20
CA MET A 285 3.28 -5.30 -20.33
C MET A 285 3.57 -4.69 -21.70
N HIS A 286 4.63 -3.89 -21.75
CA HIS A 286 5.08 -3.12 -22.90
C HIS A 286 6.47 -3.54 -23.36
N THR A 287 6.71 -3.38 -24.66
CA THR A 287 7.97 -3.72 -25.30
C THR A 287 8.54 -2.52 -26.05
N ASP A 288 9.68 -2.72 -26.75
CA ASP A 288 10.28 -1.75 -27.65
C ASP A 288 9.41 -1.45 -28.91
N TRP A 289 8.27 -2.13 -29.04
CA TRP A 289 7.25 -1.77 -30.01
C TRP A 289 6.50 -0.47 -29.63
N SER A 290 6.36 -0.15 -28.36
CA SER A 290 5.82 1.13 -27.89
C SER A 290 6.86 1.91 -27.06
N ASP A 291 6.74 1.96 -25.77
CA ASP A 291 7.61 2.68 -24.83
C ASP A 291 8.32 1.79 -23.80
N GLY A 292 8.24 0.47 -23.96
CA GLY A 292 9.05 -0.46 -23.19
C GLY A 292 10.51 -0.45 -23.64
N HIS A 293 11.38 -1.02 -22.80
CA HIS A 293 12.83 -1.00 -23.00
C HIS A 293 13.41 -2.31 -23.54
N ASN A 294 12.62 -3.38 -23.56
CA ASN A 294 13.05 -4.71 -23.94
C ASN A 294 12.20 -5.26 -25.10
N SER A 295 12.78 -6.12 -25.90
CA SER A 295 12.07 -6.82 -26.97
C SER A 295 11.05 -7.82 -26.42
N ILE A 296 10.10 -8.25 -27.25
CA ILE A 296 9.12 -9.31 -26.94
C ILE A 296 9.83 -10.56 -26.41
N GLU A 297 10.92 -10.98 -27.07
CA GLU A 297 11.66 -12.17 -26.68
C GLU A 297 12.34 -12.02 -25.32
N GLU A 298 12.98 -10.88 -25.03
CA GLU A 298 13.61 -10.61 -23.73
C GLU A 298 12.58 -10.60 -22.59
N MET A 299 11.42 -9.94 -22.79
CA MET A 299 10.33 -9.93 -21.80
C MET A 299 9.81 -11.36 -21.56
N THR A 300 9.62 -12.13 -22.64
CA THR A 300 9.15 -13.52 -22.57
C THR A 300 10.12 -14.42 -21.82
N LEU A 301 11.42 -14.34 -22.11
CA LEU A 301 12.44 -15.13 -21.44
C LEU A 301 12.52 -14.79 -19.94
N ALA A 302 12.48 -13.51 -19.60
CA ALA A 302 12.48 -13.07 -18.19
C ALA A 302 11.24 -13.57 -17.44
N ALA A 303 10.07 -13.52 -18.05
CA ALA A 303 8.83 -14.05 -17.46
C ALA A 303 8.88 -15.57 -17.28
N ARG A 304 9.42 -16.31 -18.26
CA ARG A 304 9.65 -17.76 -18.15
C ARG A 304 10.59 -18.11 -17.01
N ASP A 305 11.66 -17.35 -16.84
CA ASP A 305 12.63 -17.57 -15.76
C ASP A 305 12.04 -17.30 -14.37
N LEU A 306 10.98 -16.47 -14.28
CA LEU A 306 10.15 -16.30 -13.09
C LEU A 306 9.14 -17.45 -12.87
N GLY A 307 9.03 -18.39 -13.82
CA GLY A 307 8.13 -19.53 -13.73
C GLY A 307 6.72 -19.29 -14.25
N TYR A 308 6.49 -18.20 -15.00
CA TYR A 308 5.20 -17.92 -15.62
C TYR A 308 4.89 -18.91 -16.76
N GLN A 309 3.62 -19.29 -16.86
CA GLN A 309 3.11 -20.16 -17.92
C GLN A 309 2.72 -19.36 -19.17
N TYR A 310 2.41 -18.08 -18.99
CA TYR A 310 2.00 -17.17 -20.05
C TYR A 310 2.28 -15.71 -19.73
N ILE A 311 2.34 -14.89 -20.78
CA ILE A 311 2.30 -13.43 -20.73
C ILE A 311 1.42 -12.91 -21.87
N ALA A 312 0.96 -11.66 -21.76
CA ALA A 312 0.38 -10.95 -22.90
C ALA A 312 1.24 -9.73 -23.24
N ILE A 313 1.53 -9.55 -24.53
CA ILE A 313 2.16 -8.33 -25.05
C ILE A 313 1.04 -7.34 -25.37
N THR A 314 1.01 -6.23 -24.65
CA THR A 314 -0.09 -5.27 -24.67
C THR A 314 0.43 -3.83 -24.86
N ASP A 315 1.33 -3.68 -25.83
CA ASP A 315 1.87 -2.37 -26.20
C ASP A 315 0.75 -1.33 -26.45
N HIS A 316 1.04 -0.05 -26.25
CA HIS A 316 0.07 1.02 -26.43
C HIS A 316 -0.44 1.11 -27.87
N SER A 317 -1.71 1.43 -28.04
CA SER A 317 -2.29 1.83 -29.32
C SER A 317 -1.88 3.25 -29.75
N GLY A 318 -2.08 3.58 -31.01
CA GLY A 318 -1.58 4.80 -31.68
C GLY A 318 -2.11 6.13 -31.17
N GLY A 319 -3.14 6.16 -30.33
CA GLY A 319 -3.72 7.38 -29.75
C GLY A 319 -2.79 8.20 -28.87
N ARG A 320 -1.72 7.58 -28.36
CA ARG A 320 -0.70 8.19 -27.50
C ARG A 320 0.53 8.63 -28.30
N GLY A 321 0.52 9.83 -28.88
CA GLY A 321 1.63 10.34 -29.70
C GLY A 321 3.02 10.38 -29.02
N ILE A 322 3.12 10.17 -27.71
CA ILE A 322 4.37 10.17 -26.95
C ILE A 322 4.94 8.75 -26.77
N ALA A 323 4.08 7.72 -26.75
CA ALA A 323 4.48 6.34 -26.45
C ALA A 323 4.79 5.50 -27.70
N HIS A 324 4.94 6.08 -28.86
CA HIS A 324 5.13 5.38 -30.14
C HIS A 324 4.10 4.27 -30.39
N GLY A 325 2.85 4.48 -29.94
CA GLY A 325 1.79 3.49 -30.00
C GLY A 325 1.56 2.88 -31.38
N LEU A 326 1.00 1.68 -31.40
CA LEU A 326 0.81 0.89 -32.60
C LEU A 326 -0.42 1.34 -33.38
N ASP A 327 -0.23 1.61 -34.68
CA ASP A 327 -1.32 1.62 -35.66
C ASP A 327 -1.64 0.18 -36.13
N GLU A 328 -2.69 0.05 -36.95
CA GLU A 328 -3.11 -1.29 -37.44
C GLU A 328 -2.01 -2.05 -38.17
N GLU A 329 -1.15 -1.39 -38.93
CA GLU A 329 -0.08 -2.04 -39.70
C GLU A 329 1.07 -2.50 -38.80
N ARG A 330 1.43 -1.72 -37.81
CA ARG A 330 2.41 -2.12 -36.79
C ARG A 330 1.88 -3.25 -35.93
N LEU A 331 0.62 -3.18 -35.50
CA LEU A 331 -0.01 -4.22 -34.69
C LEU A 331 -0.07 -5.58 -35.45
N LYS A 332 -0.40 -5.58 -36.75
CA LYS A 332 -0.34 -6.80 -37.56
C LYS A 332 1.05 -7.43 -37.61
N LYS A 333 2.09 -6.60 -37.67
CA LYS A 333 3.49 -7.10 -37.64
C LYS A 333 3.85 -7.67 -36.28
N GLN A 334 3.45 -7.02 -35.20
CA GLN A 334 3.67 -7.52 -33.85
C GLN A 334 2.94 -8.85 -33.60
N ILE A 335 1.68 -8.99 -34.01
CA ILE A 335 0.95 -10.26 -33.98
C ILE A 335 1.73 -11.38 -34.70
N ALA A 336 2.29 -11.09 -35.88
CA ALA A 336 3.08 -12.08 -36.61
C ALA A 336 4.37 -12.45 -35.86
N GLU A 337 5.05 -11.50 -35.22
CA GLU A 337 6.24 -11.74 -34.41
C GLU A 337 5.93 -12.61 -33.19
N VAL A 338 4.86 -12.29 -32.43
CA VAL A 338 4.42 -13.08 -31.27
C VAL A 338 4.09 -14.52 -31.68
N ARG A 339 3.37 -14.71 -32.79
CA ARG A 339 3.05 -16.05 -33.30
C ARG A 339 4.30 -16.84 -33.68
N ALA A 340 5.22 -16.20 -34.39
CA ALA A 340 6.51 -16.83 -34.75
C ALA A 340 7.35 -17.16 -33.50
N LEU A 341 7.27 -16.35 -32.44
CA LEU A 341 7.94 -16.64 -31.18
C LEU A 341 7.34 -17.87 -30.50
N ASN A 342 6.02 -18.01 -30.46
CA ASN A 342 5.32 -19.17 -29.89
C ASN A 342 5.65 -20.48 -30.63
N GLU A 343 5.92 -20.43 -31.96
CA GLU A 343 6.32 -21.61 -32.71
C GLU A 343 7.72 -22.14 -32.36
N ARG A 344 8.63 -21.25 -31.93
CA ARG A 344 10.04 -21.60 -31.63
C ARG A 344 10.38 -21.70 -30.16
N LEU A 345 9.59 -21.07 -29.29
CA LEU A 345 9.82 -21.03 -27.84
C LEU A 345 8.89 -22.02 -27.13
N SER A 346 9.43 -22.76 -26.17
CA SER A 346 8.65 -23.68 -25.34
C SER A 346 8.68 -23.28 -23.85
N GLY A 347 7.70 -23.75 -23.12
CA GLY A 347 7.61 -23.54 -21.66
C GLY A 347 6.92 -22.26 -21.21
N ILE A 348 6.50 -21.41 -22.14
CA ILE A 348 5.67 -20.22 -21.90
C ILE A 348 4.87 -19.91 -23.15
N HIS A 349 3.63 -19.42 -22.98
CA HIS A 349 2.77 -18.96 -24.06
C HIS A 349 2.70 -17.43 -24.07
N VAL A 350 2.77 -16.82 -25.26
CA VAL A 350 2.67 -15.37 -25.42
C VAL A 350 1.36 -15.04 -26.13
N PHE A 351 0.47 -14.36 -25.42
CA PHE A 351 -0.78 -13.84 -26.00
C PHE A 351 -0.51 -12.59 -26.85
N THR A 352 -1.19 -12.49 -27.99
CA THR A 352 -1.26 -11.25 -28.75
C THR A 352 -2.25 -10.31 -28.09
N GLY A 353 -1.85 -9.09 -27.78
CA GLY A 353 -2.72 -8.13 -27.08
C GLY A 353 -2.46 -6.68 -27.50
N ILE A 354 -3.18 -5.79 -26.87
CA ILE A 354 -3.04 -4.34 -26.99
C ILE A 354 -3.57 -3.66 -25.74
N GLU A 355 -2.92 -2.58 -25.29
CA GLU A 355 -3.54 -1.59 -24.44
C GLU A 355 -4.14 -0.49 -25.31
N VAL A 356 -5.47 -0.58 -25.52
CA VAL A 356 -6.21 0.33 -26.40
C VAL A 356 -6.69 1.55 -25.63
N ASP A 357 -6.50 2.74 -26.22
CA ASP A 357 -6.93 4.01 -25.61
C ASP A 357 -8.46 4.17 -25.69
N ILE A 358 -9.10 4.45 -24.55
CA ILE A 358 -10.48 4.90 -24.51
C ILE A 358 -10.48 6.41 -24.76
N ARG A 359 -10.95 6.85 -25.93
CA ARG A 359 -11.00 8.28 -26.31
C ARG A 359 -11.96 9.07 -25.42
N ALA A 360 -11.84 10.39 -25.43
CA ALA A 360 -12.66 11.29 -24.61
C ALA A 360 -14.18 11.14 -24.82
N ASP A 361 -14.63 10.65 -25.96
CA ASP A 361 -16.02 10.34 -26.29
C ASP A 361 -16.45 8.92 -25.91
N GLY A 362 -15.51 8.08 -25.44
CA GLY A 362 -15.73 6.69 -25.03
C GLY A 362 -15.57 5.67 -26.18
N SER A 363 -15.17 6.10 -27.39
CA SER A 363 -14.77 5.17 -28.45
C SER A 363 -13.35 4.63 -28.20
N LEU A 364 -13.06 3.44 -28.71
CA LEU A 364 -11.70 2.91 -28.75
C LEU A 364 -10.94 3.50 -29.92
N ASP A 365 -9.61 3.62 -29.81
CA ASP A 365 -8.80 4.22 -30.89
C ASP A 365 -8.37 3.23 -31.97
N LEU A 366 -8.72 1.96 -31.82
CA LEU A 366 -8.59 0.93 -32.86
C LEU A 366 -9.96 0.32 -33.20
N PRO A 367 -10.18 -0.06 -34.48
CA PRO A 367 -11.45 -0.60 -34.92
C PRO A 367 -11.62 -2.08 -34.56
N HIS A 368 -12.87 -2.55 -34.51
CA HIS A 368 -13.24 -3.94 -34.26
C HIS A 368 -12.49 -4.95 -35.12
N GLU A 369 -12.29 -4.64 -36.41
CA GLU A 369 -11.69 -5.52 -37.41
C GLU A 369 -10.24 -5.95 -37.05
N ILE A 370 -9.56 -5.18 -36.23
CA ILE A 370 -8.23 -5.54 -35.71
C ILE A 370 -8.28 -6.07 -34.29
N LEU A 371 -9.11 -5.45 -33.42
CA LEU A 371 -9.24 -5.88 -32.02
C LEU A 371 -9.73 -7.33 -31.90
N SER A 372 -10.69 -7.73 -32.71
CA SER A 372 -11.23 -9.10 -32.75
C SER A 372 -10.23 -10.20 -33.18
N LYS A 373 -9.01 -9.84 -33.61
CA LYS A 373 -7.94 -10.77 -33.98
C LYS A 373 -6.92 -11.00 -32.87
N LEU A 374 -7.03 -10.24 -31.80
CA LEU A 374 -6.16 -10.35 -30.63
C LEU A 374 -6.69 -11.39 -29.65
N ASP A 375 -5.80 -11.97 -28.89
CA ASP A 375 -6.15 -12.91 -27.82
C ASP A 375 -6.67 -12.17 -26.60
N ILE A 376 -6.17 -10.94 -26.33
CA ILE A 376 -6.58 -10.11 -25.18
C ILE A 376 -6.55 -8.61 -25.56
N VAL A 377 -7.54 -7.89 -25.10
CA VAL A 377 -7.63 -6.42 -25.25
C VAL A 377 -7.83 -5.76 -23.89
N ILE A 378 -6.89 -4.92 -23.54
CA ILE A 378 -6.94 -4.09 -22.33
C ILE A 378 -7.32 -2.67 -22.73
N ALA A 379 -8.33 -2.08 -22.08
CA ALA A 379 -8.77 -0.72 -22.38
C ALA A 379 -8.40 0.24 -21.25
N ALA A 380 -7.80 1.37 -21.59
CA ALA A 380 -7.25 2.32 -20.63
C ALA A 380 -7.59 3.78 -20.95
N VAL A 381 -7.58 4.63 -19.92
CA VAL A 381 -7.75 6.08 -20.03
C VAL A 381 -6.41 6.77 -19.84
N HIS A 382 -5.88 7.41 -20.90
CA HIS A 382 -4.60 8.14 -20.84
C HIS A 382 -4.71 9.63 -21.12
N SER A 383 -5.85 10.10 -21.59
CA SER A 383 -6.05 11.49 -21.97
C SER A 383 -7.34 12.05 -21.40
N ALA A 384 -7.55 13.37 -21.47
CA ALA A 384 -8.77 14.04 -21.02
C ALA A 384 -9.24 13.62 -19.61
N MET A 385 -8.30 13.51 -18.65
CA MET A 385 -8.56 12.99 -17.30
C MET A 385 -9.40 13.95 -16.43
N ASN A 386 -9.54 15.22 -16.82
CA ASN A 386 -10.29 16.24 -16.07
C ASN A 386 -11.78 16.30 -16.46
N GLN A 387 -12.35 15.21 -16.97
CA GLN A 387 -13.79 15.13 -17.25
C GLN A 387 -14.60 15.08 -15.95
N SER A 388 -15.89 15.47 -16.02
CA SER A 388 -16.82 15.27 -14.90
C SER A 388 -17.02 13.78 -14.62
N GLU A 389 -17.39 13.44 -13.37
CA GLU A 389 -17.68 12.08 -12.95
C GLU A 389 -18.64 11.36 -13.90
N GLU A 390 -19.73 12.03 -14.29
CA GLU A 390 -20.73 11.48 -15.21
C GLU A 390 -20.11 11.12 -16.58
N ARG A 391 -19.29 12.03 -17.16
CA ARG A 391 -18.65 11.80 -18.45
C ARG A 391 -17.60 10.71 -18.39
N MET A 392 -16.76 10.74 -17.35
CA MET A 392 -15.72 9.73 -17.16
C MET A 392 -16.34 8.34 -16.93
N THR A 393 -17.37 8.27 -16.10
CA THR A 393 -18.09 7.01 -15.86
C THR A 393 -18.69 6.47 -17.16
N LYS A 394 -19.39 7.31 -17.94
CA LYS A 394 -19.95 6.89 -19.24
C LYS A 394 -18.88 6.44 -20.22
N ARG A 395 -17.75 7.14 -20.26
CA ARG A 395 -16.59 6.81 -21.11
C ARG A 395 -16.08 5.38 -20.84
N VAL A 396 -15.87 5.03 -19.57
CA VAL A 396 -15.40 3.69 -19.18
C VAL A 396 -16.50 2.64 -19.34
N LEU A 397 -17.77 2.98 -19.09
CA LEU A 397 -18.91 2.09 -19.38
C LEU A 397 -18.96 1.69 -20.85
N ASN A 398 -18.73 2.61 -21.79
CA ASN A 398 -18.70 2.29 -23.22
C ASN A 398 -17.64 1.24 -23.55
N ALA A 399 -16.46 1.29 -22.88
CA ALA A 399 -15.42 0.26 -23.04
C ALA A 399 -15.83 -1.07 -22.40
N ILE A 400 -16.45 -1.05 -21.22
CA ILE A 400 -16.95 -2.25 -20.54
C ILE A 400 -18.03 -2.96 -21.38
N GLU A 401 -18.88 -2.20 -22.06
CA GLU A 401 -19.95 -2.74 -22.93
C GLU A 401 -19.44 -3.18 -24.30
N ASN A 402 -18.19 -2.86 -24.64
CA ASN A 402 -17.58 -3.29 -25.91
C ASN A 402 -17.20 -4.78 -25.84
N PRO A 403 -17.66 -5.62 -26.79
CA PRO A 403 -17.36 -7.05 -26.77
C PRO A 403 -15.88 -7.38 -26.96
N ASP A 404 -15.11 -6.52 -27.63
CA ASP A 404 -13.69 -6.75 -27.89
C ASP A 404 -12.80 -6.53 -26.66
N VAL A 405 -13.26 -5.80 -25.65
CA VAL A 405 -12.49 -5.50 -24.43
C VAL A 405 -12.61 -6.62 -23.42
N ASP A 406 -11.50 -7.05 -22.84
CA ASP A 406 -11.43 -8.08 -21.80
C ASP A 406 -11.17 -7.47 -20.42
N ILE A 407 -10.22 -6.52 -20.33
CA ILE A 407 -9.75 -5.93 -19.07
C ILE A 407 -9.83 -4.41 -19.13
N ILE A 408 -10.19 -3.77 -18.03
CA ILE A 408 -10.04 -2.33 -17.83
C ILE A 408 -8.80 -2.09 -16.96
N ALA A 409 -7.78 -1.46 -17.56
CA ALA A 409 -6.51 -1.17 -16.89
C ALA A 409 -6.61 0.05 -15.98
N HIS A 410 -5.83 0.02 -14.88
CA HIS A 410 -5.69 1.10 -13.88
C HIS A 410 -6.91 2.04 -13.81
N PRO A 411 -8.07 1.52 -13.35
CA PRO A 411 -9.39 2.13 -13.56
C PRO A 411 -9.56 3.53 -12.98
N THR A 412 -8.75 3.91 -11.99
CA THR A 412 -8.81 5.26 -11.38
C THR A 412 -7.76 6.21 -11.94
N CYS A 413 -6.82 5.74 -12.76
CA CYS A 413 -5.73 6.51 -13.36
C CYS A 413 -4.85 7.27 -12.34
N ARG A 414 -4.88 6.87 -11.07
CA ARG A 414 -4.11 7.53 -10.01
C ARG A 414 -2.60 7.31 -10.17
N LEU A 415 -1.81 8.25 -9.61
CA LEU A 415 -0.38 8.07 -9.34
C LEU A 415 -0.11 8.52 -7.91
N LEU A 416 0.46 7.64 -7.09
CA LEU A 416 0.68 7.89 -5.66
C LEU A 416 1.61 9.08 -5.44
N GLY A 417 1.10 10.10 -4.75
CA GLY A 417 1.85 11.33 -4.50
C GLY A 417 1.95 12.32 -5.67
N GLU A 418 1.47 11.98 -6.87
CA GLU A 418 1.58 12.82 -8.06
C GLU A 418 0.23 13.20 -8.67
N ARG A 419 -0.69 12.25 -8.77
CA ARG A 419 -1.99 12.47 -9.40
C ARG A 419 -3.10 11.78 -8.64
N GLU A 420 -4.10 12.57 -8.26
CA GLU A 420 -5.32 12.06 -7.65
C GLU A 420 -6.12 11.19 -8.63
N PRO A 421 -6.95 10.26 -8.13
CA PRO A 421 -7.86 9.48 -8.95
C PRO A 421 -8.76 10.39 -9.81
N VAL A 422 -9.08 9.95 -11.04
CA VAL A 422 -10.08 10.63 -11.87
C VAL A 422 -11.45 10.59 -11.21
N ALA A 423 -12.29 11.60 -11.49
CA ALA A 423 -13.67 11.61 -11.00
C ALA A 423 -14.48 10.55 -11.76
N ILE A 424 -14.74 9.41 -11.12
CA ILE A 424 -15.45 8.25 -11.68
C ILE A 424 -16.32 7.57 -10.63
N ASN A 425 -17.52 7.14 -11.00
CA ASN A 425 -18.39 6.36 -10.13
C ASN A 425 -18.00 4.87 -10.16
N LEU A 426 -17.09 4.46 -9.29
CA LEU A 426 -16.58 3.09 -9.26
C LEU A 426 -17.65 2.03 -8.96
N GLU A 427 -18.67 2.33 -8.16
CA GLU A 427 -19.75 1.38 -7.90
C GLU A 427 -20.51 1.02 -9.19
N THR A 428 -20.77 2.03 -10.04
CA THR A 428 -21.38 1.82 -11.35
C THR A 428 -20.48 1.01 -12.28
N ILE A 429 -19.17 1.28 -12.25
CA ILE A 429 -18.16 0.53 -13.03
C ILE A 429 -18.10 -0.93 -12.59
N PHE A 430 -18.06 -1.18 -11.29
CA PHE A 430 -18.00 -2.54 -10.76
C PHE A 430 -19.24 -3.36 -11.14
N GLN A 431 -20.44 -2.76 -11.00
CA GLN A 431 -21.70 -3.42 -11.40
C GLN A 431 -21.73 -3.73 -12.90
N ALA A 432 -21.25 -2.81 -13.74
CA ALA A 432 -21.17 -3.02 -15.18
C ALA A 432 -20.15 -4.10 -15.54
N ALA A 433 -18.98 -4.11 -14.90
CA ALA A 433 -17.95 -5.12 -15.12
C ALA A 433 -18.45 -6.53 -14.75
N ALA A 434 -19.09 -6.66 -13.58
CA ALA A 434 -19.70 -7.93 -13.16
C ALA A 434 -20.76 -8.41 -14.17
N LYS A 435 -21.66 -7.52 -14.60
CA LYS A 435 -22.73 -7.83 -15.56
C LYS A 435 -22.21 -8.26 -16.94
N ASN A 436 -21.13 -7.65 -17.40
CA ASN A 436 -20.55 -7.92 -18.72
C ASN A 436 -19.36 -8.89 -18.67
N SER A 437 -19.12 -9.55 -17.54
CA SER A 437 -18.01 -10.49 -17.33
C SER A 437 -16.63 -9.89 -17.65
N LYS A 438 -16.47 -8.56 -17.46
CA LYS A 438 -15.19 -7.88 -17.67
C LYS A 438 -14.32 -7.93 -16.44
N VAL A 439 -13.02 -7.97 -16.67
CA VAL A 439 -12.00 -8.00 -15.62
C VAL A 439 -11.54 -6.59 -15.30
N LEU A 440 -11.25 -6.32 -14.02
CA LEU A 440 -10.65 -5.06 -13.60
C LEU A 440 -9.22 -5.33 -13.11
N GLU A 441 -8.32 -4.44 -13.47
CA GLU A 441 -6.91 -4.54 -13.10
C GLU A 441 -6.66 -4.15 -11.64
N ILE A 442 -5.74 -4.87 -11.00
CA ILE A 442 -4.92 -4.41 -9.89
C ILE A 442 -3.52 -4.17 -10.46
N ASN A 443 -3.26 -2.96 -10.94
CA ASN A 443 -1.98 -2.56 -11.48
C ASN A 443 -0.93 -2.57 -10.37
N ALA A 444 0.14 -3.34 -10.58
CA ALA A 444 1.19 -3.60 -9.58
C ALA A 444 2.33 -2.58 -9.63
N MET A 445 2.32 -1.62 -10.56
CA MET A 445 3.31 -0.54 -10.56
C MET A 445 3.29 0.18 -9.21
N PRO A 446 4.44 0.29 -8.53
CA PRO A 446 4.50 0.78 -7.15
C PRO A 446 4.04 2.23 -6.95
N ASP A 447 4.04 3.02 -8.02
CA ASP A 447 3.53 4.39 -8.07
C ASP A 447 2.04 4.47 -8.39
N ARG A 448 1.39 3.35 -8.79
CA ARG A 448 -0.05 3.28 -9.08
C ARG A 448 -0.84 2.53 -8.01
N LEU A 449 -0.63 1.21 -7.90
CA LEU A 449 -1.40 0.25 -7.09
C LEU A 449 -2.91 0.43 -7.30
N ASP A 450 -3.36 0.37 -8.54
CA ASP A 450 -4.71 0.72 -9.00
C ASP A 450 -5.40 -0.48 -9.71
N LEU A 451 -6.45 -1.00 -9.16
CA LEU A 451 -7.26 -0.61 -7.99
C LEU A 451 -6.49 -0.75 -6.67
N ASN A 452 -6.80 0.15 -5.72
CA ASN A 452 -6.30 -0.01 -4.34
C ASN A 452 -7.04 -1.14 -3.58
N ASP A 453 -6.57 -1.42 -2.35
CA ASP A 453 -7.11 -2.47 -1.49
C ASP A 453 -8.61 -2.32 -1.18
N ILE A 454 -9.10 -1.10 -0.97
CA ILE A 454 -10.51 -0.81 -0.65
C ILE A 454 -11.40 -1.06 -1.88
N HIS A 455 -10.97 -0.58 -3.04
CA HIS A 455 -11.72 -0.72 -4.29
C HIS A 455 -11.70 -2.17 -4.78
N ALA A 456 -10.54 -2.84 -4.70
CA ALA A 456 -10.41 -4.25 -5.03
C ALA A 456 -11.25 -5.14 -4.09
N PHE A 457 -11.31 -4.82 -2.78
CA PHE A 457 -12.21 -5.49 -1.84
C PHE A 457 -13.67 -5.37 -2.29
N ARG A 458 -14.11 -4.13 -2.64
CA ARG A 458 -15.48 -3.90 -3.07
C ARG A 458 -15.81 -4.59 -4.39
N ALA A 459 -14.91 -4.54 -5.38
CA ALA A 459 -15.08 -5.22 -6.66
C ALA A 459 -15.23 -6.74 -6.48
N ARG A 460 -14.33 -7.36 -5.68
CA ARG A 460 -14.41 -8.76 -5.31
C ARG A 460 -15.74 -9.11 -4.60
N ASP A 461 -16.20 -8.24 -3.68
CA ASP A 461 -17.41 -8.48 -2.87
C ASP A 461 -18.69 -8.59 -3.73
N ILE A 462 -18.67 -8.01 -4.91
CA ILE A 462 -19.75 -8.11 -5.92
C ILE A 462 -19.35 -8.99 -7.12
N GLU A 463 -18.41 -9.90 -6.90
CA GLU A 463 -18.01 -10.97 -7.82
C GLU A 463 -17.38 -10.48 -9.14
N VAL A 464 -16.78 -9.28 -9.19
CA VAL A 464 -15.95 -8.86 -10.31
C VAL A 464 -14.64 -9.66 -10.30
N LYS A 465 -14.30 -10.28 -11.43
CA LYS A 465 -12.99 -10.91 -11.61
C LYS A 465 -11.91 -9.82 -11.67
N LEU A 466 -10.79 -10.03 -10.97
CA LEU A 466 -9.64 -9.13 -10.95
C LEU A 466 -8.45 -9.76 -11.66
N ALA A 467 -7.56 -8.98 -12.24
CA ALA A 467 -6.26 -9.41 -12.73
C ALA A 467 -5.16 -8.60 -12.03
N ILE A 468 -4.09 -9.26 -11.59
CA ILE A 468 -2.92 -8.57 -11.04
C ILE A 468 -1.89 -8.46 -12.16
N GLU A 469 -1.55 -7.23 -12.54
CA GLU A 469 -0.76 -6.98 -13.75
C GLU A 469 0.33 -5.94 -13.44
N THR A 470 1.51 -6.13 -14.04
CA THR A 470 2.66 -5.28 -13.68
C THR A 470 2.73 -3.98 -14.46
N ASP A 471 2.07 -3.89 -15.62
CA ASP A 471 2.25 -2.76 -16.56
C ASP A 471 3.76 -2.56 -16.85
N ALA A 472 4.47 -3.69 -17.03
CA ALA A 472 5.93 -3.74 -17.07
C ALA A 472 6.47 -3.09 -18.35
N HIS A 473 7.37 -2.14 -18.23
CA HIS A 473 8.09 -1.50 -19.32
C HIS A 473 9.56 -1.98 -19.43
N SER A 474 9.95 -2.93 -18.59
CA SER A 474 11.25 -3.60 -18.64
C SER A 474 11.19 -4.93 -17.91
N THR A 475 12.15 -5.80 -18.17
CA THR A 475 12.26 -7.10 -17.47
C THR A 475 12.33 -6.96 -15.95
N ALA A 476 12.93 -5.89 -15.44
CA ALA A 476 13.01 -5.63 -14.00
C ALA A 476 11.62 -5.34 -13.36
N HIS A 477 10.70 -4.73 -14.13
CA HIS A 477 9.37 -4.41 -13.65
C HIS A 477 8.48 -5.65 -13.42
N LEU A 478 8.78 -6.79 -14.03
CA LEU A 478 8.08 -8.06 -13.76
C LEU A 478 8.12 -8.43 -12.26
N GLY A 479 9.19 -8.02 -11.55
CA GLY A 479 9.30 -8.17 -10.10
C GLY A 479 8.28 -7.36 -9.28
N PHE A 480 7.57 -6.42 -9.90
CA PHE A 480 6.54 -5.61 -9.23
C PHE A 480 5.25 -6.38 -8.97
N MET A 481 5.05 -7.55 -9.58
CA MET A 481 3.91 -8.44 -9.30
C MET A 481 3.63 -8.60 -7.79
N ARG A 482 4.68 -8.63 -6.97
CA ARG A 482 4.56 -8.71 -5.50
C ARG A 482 3.77 -7.56 -4.88
N PHE A 483 3.77 -6.37 -5.48
CA PHE A 483 3.03 -5.21 -4.98
C PHE A 483 1.52 -5.36 -5.26
N GLY A 484 1.16 -5.81 -6.45
CA GLY A 484 -0.24 -6.11 -6.78
C GLY A 484 -0.80 -7.27 -5.94
N VAL A 485 0.00 -8.33 -5.72
CA VAL A 485 -0.37 -9.42 -4.79
C VAL A 485 -0.61 -8.87 -3.38
N GLY A 486 0.24 -7.97 -2.89
CA GLY A 486 0.04 -7.33 -1.58
C GLY A 486 -1.27 -6.56 -1.50
N VAL A 487 -1.65 -5.81 -2.54
CA VAL A 487 -2.94 -5.12 -2.64
C VAL A 487 -4.10 -6.13 -2.63
N ALA A 488 -4.02 -7.20 -3.44
CA ALA A 488 -5.03 -8.24 -3.49
C ALA A 488 -5.22 -8.97 -2.15
N ARG A 489 -4.13 -9.25 -1.42
CA ARG A 489 -4.16 -9.83 -0.06
C ARG A 489 -4.86 -8.91 0.92
N ARG A 490 -4.57 -7.60 0.87
CA ARG A 490 -5.26 -6.58 1.67
C ARG A 490 -6.74 -6.45 1.32
N ALA A 491 -7.09 -6.72 0.05
CA ALA A 491 -8.47 -6.79 -0.43
C ALA A 491 -9.15 -8.13 -0.11
N TRP A 492 -8.54 -9.00 0.71
CA TRP A 492 -9.08 -10.31 1.09
C TRP A 492 -9.27 -11.26 -0.10
N CYS A 493 -8.53 -11.05 -1.20
CA CYS A 493 -8.64 -11.89 -2.38
C CYS A 493 -8.03 -13.28 -2.14
N GLU A 494 -8.77 -14.29 -2.58
CA GLU A 494 -8.31 -15.67 -2.73
C GLU A 494 -7.96 -15.92 -4.20
N PRO A 495 -7.22 -17.00 -4.55
CA PRO A 495 -6.84 -17.28 -5.93
C PRO A 495 -8.01 -17.27 -6.92
N GLN A 496 -9.17 -17.78 -6.53
CA GLN A 496 -10.36 -17.81 -7.41
C GLN A 496 -10.89 -16.43 -7.82
N HIS A 497 -10.53 -15.36 -7.12
CA HIS A 497 -10.92 -13.98 -7.48
C HIS A 497 -10.00 -13.37 -8.54
N ILE A 498 -8.82 -13.98 -8.77
CA ILE A 498 -7.75 -13.43 -9.60
C ILE A 498 -7.64 -14.23 -10.89
N LEU A 499 -7.74 -13.55 -12.04
CA LEU A 499 -7.73 -14.18 -13.36
C LEU A 499 -6.41 -14.91 -13.64
N ASN A 500 -5.29 -14.24 -13.42
CA ASN A 500 -3.98 -14.77 -13.76
C ASN A 500 -3.38 -15.73 -12.71
N THR A 501 -4.22 -16.29 -11.85
CA THR A 501 -3.95 -17.54 -11.11
C THR A 501 -4.40 -18.78 -11.87
N LEU A 502 -5.20 -18.61 -12.93
CA LEU A 502 -5.66 -19.72 -13.76
C LEU A 502 -4.49 -20.35 -14.52
N PRO A 503 -4.45 -21.69 -14.65
CA PRO A 503 -3.56 -22.36 -15.60
C PRO A 503 -3.86 -21.91 -17.04
N LEU A 504 -2.87 -22.03 -17.94
CA LEU A 504 -2.98 -21.59 -19.34
C LEU A 504 -4.26 -22.11 -20.04
N GLU A 505 -4.57 -23.39 -19.89
CA GLU A 505 -5.74 -23.99 -20.54
C GLU A 505 -7.07 -23.38 -20.05
N GLU A 506 -7.18 -23.09 -18.77
CA GLU A 506 -8.36 -22.46 -18.18
C GLU A 506 -8.47 -20.98 -18.58
N LEU A 507 -7.33 -20.28 -18.67
CA LEU A 507 -7.32 -18.89 -19.16
C LEU A 507 -7.73 -18.81 -20.63
N LEU A 508 -7.22 -19.72 -21.49
CA LEU A 508 -7.65 -19.81 -22.89
C LEU A 508 -9.15 -20.05 -23.02
N ALA A 509 -9.71 -20.94 -22.18
CA ALA A 509 -11.15 -21.17 -22.15
C ALA A 509 -11.95 -19.93 -21.69
N PHE A 510 -11.40 -19.18 -20.72
CA PHE A 510 -12.02 -17.92 -20.24
C PHE A 510 -12.05 -16.85 -21.33
N LEU A 511 -10.93 -16.64 -22.02
CA LEU A 511 -10.79 -15.61 -23.07
C LEU A 511 -11.51 -16.02 -24.38
N GLY A 512 -11.62 -17.31 -24.68
CA GLY A 512 -12.24 -17.84 -25.91
C GLY A 512 -13.75 -18.13 -25.81
N GLY A 513 -14.36 -17.99 -24.64
CA GLY A 513 -15.73 -18.46 -24.38
C GLY A 513 -16.84 -17.69 -25.09
N ASP A 514 -16.60 -16.46 -25.57
CA ASP A 514 -17.60 -15.60 -26.23
C ASP A 514 -17.11 -14.96 -27.55
N ARG A 515 -16.01 -15.45 -28.17
CA ARG A 515 -15.43 -14.93 -29.46
C ARG A 515 -15.69 -15.86 -30.63
#